data_bd1c8686732121c3130c16a66a478001
#
_entry.id   bd1c8686732121c3130c16a66a478001
#
_cell.length_a   1.000
_cell.length_b   1.000
_cell.length_c   1.000
_cell.angle_alpha   90.00
_cell.angle_beta   90.00
_cell.angle_gamma   90.00
#
_symmetry.space_group_name_H-M   'P 1'
#
loop_
_entity.id
_entity.type
_entity.pdbx_description
1 polymer ?
#
loop_
_entity_poly.entity_id
_entity_poly.type
_entity_poly.pdbx_seq_one_letter_code
_entity_poly.pdbx_strand_id
1 'polypeptide(L)'
;MTTYNLCIPRVFNTFDESQIRTTFEQLNFGHIDKVVIVRKKNEKFNIAFVYYRKWYDNENAQRAIARLENNQDIKIVYDTPWFWKVTKTNPR
;
A
#
# COMPACT_ATOMS: atom_id res chain seq x y z
N MET A 1 -8.65 13.07 -12.77
CA MET A 1 -7.73 11.96 -12.48
C MET A 1 -7.93 11.49 -11.06
N THR A 2 -8.17 10.20 -10.87
CA THR A 2 -8.44 9.66 -9.53
C THR A 2 -7.14 9.26 -8.87
N THR A 3 -6.90 9.73 -7.65
CA THR A 3 -5.76 9.33 -6.85
C THR A 3 -6.22 8.32 -5.80
N TYR A 4 -5.69 7.11 -5.88
CA TYR A 4 -6.00 6.07 -4.92
C TYR A 4 -4.98 6.05 -3.80
N ASN A 5 -5.47 5.86 -2.60
CA ASN A 5 -4.61 5.57 -1.46
C ASN A 5 -4.79 4.11 -1.09
N LEU A 6 -3.76 3.52 -0.51
CA LEU A 6 -3.73 2.09 -0.23
C LEU A 6 -3.77 1.83 1.27
N CYS A 7 -4.38 0.71 1.64
CA CYS A 7 -4.43 0.24 3.01
C CYS A 7 -3.82 -1.15 3.07
N ILE A 8 -2.91 -1.35 4.01
CA ILE A 8 -2.38 -2.67 4.35
C ILE A 8 -3.02 -3.05 5.69
N PRO A 9 -4.07 -3.91 5.69
CA PRO A 9 -4.79 -4.22 6.92
C PRO A 9 -3.94 -4.95 7.97
N ARG A 10 -2.91 -5.66 7.53
CA ARG A 10 -2.06 -6.43 8.43
C ARG A 10 -0.60 -6.28 8.02
N VAL A 11 0.15 -5.56 8.82
CA VAL A 11 1.60 -5.42 8.67
C VAL A 11 2.23 -5.75 10.02
N PHE A 12 3.27 -6.56 10.04
CA PHE A 12 3.93 -6.90 11.30
C PHE A 12 4.39 -5.63 12.01
N ASN A 13 4.29 -5.63 13.34
CA ASN A 13 4.64 -4.47 14.15
C ASN A 13 6.14 -4.15 14.14
N THR A 14 6.95 -4.99 13.52
CA THR A 14 8.37 -4.76 13.32
C THR A 14 8.69 -3.85 12.15
N PHE A 15 7.71 -3.60 11.25
CA PHE A 15 7.92 -2.70 10.12
C PHE A 15 7.70 -1.25 10.52
N ASP A 16 8.56 -0.38 10.01
CA ASP A 16 8.38 1.07 10.15
C ASP A 16 7.94 1.70 8.83
N GLU A 17 7.64 2.99 8.89
CA GLU A 17 7.15 3.75 7.73
C GLU A 17 8.16 3.74 6.58
N SER A 18 9.44 3.84 6.91
CA SER A 18 10.52 3.86 5.92
C SER A 18 10.59 2.57 5.12
N GLN A 19 10.46 1.44 5.80
CA GLN A 19 10.50 0.12 5.15
C GLN A 19 9.32 -0.07 4.21
N ILE A 20 8.12 0.33 4.64
CA ILE A 20 6.92 0.25 3.81
C ILE A 20 7.05 1.17 2.61
N ARG A 21 7.52 2.41 2.83
CA ARG A 21 7.71 3.38 1.76
C ARG A 21 8.67 2.85 0.70
N THR A 22 9.80 2.30 1.12
CA THR A 22 10.79 1.75 0.20
C THR A 22 10.20 0.63 -0.67
N THR A 23 9.44 -0.27 -0.06
CA THR A 23 8.79 -1.36 -0.79
C THR A 23 7.85 -0.83 -1.86
N PHE A 24 7.02 0.14 -1.52
CA PHE A 24 6.07 0.70 -2.47
C PHE A 24 6.72 1.59 -3.52
N GLU A 25 7.83 2.25 -3.19
CA GLU A 25 8.59 3.01 -4.18
C GLU A 25 9.16 2.10 -5.27
N GLN A 26 9.59 0.91 -4.89
CA GLN A 26 10.12 -0.07 -5.85
C GLN A 26 9.06 -0.59 -6.81
N LEU A 27 7.79 -0.54 -6.43
CA LEU A 27 6.69 -0.97 -7.29
C LEU A 27 6.39 0.02 -8.40
N ASN A 28 6.85 1.25 -8.25
CA ASN A 28 6.72 2.30 -9.27
C ASN A 28 5.28 2.60 -9.66
N PHE A 29 4.38 2.57 -8.66
CA PHE A 29 2.97 2.90 -8.89
C PHE A 29 2.73 4.39 -8.99
N GLY A 30 3.49 5.19 -8.23
CA GLY A 30 3.28 6.61 -8.18
C GLY A 30 4.23 7.31 -7.21
N HIS A 31 4.00 8.60 -7.06
CA HIS A 31 4.75 9.43 -6.11
C HIS A 31 4.07 9.36 -4.75
N ILE A 32 4.74 8.79 -3.78
CA ILE A 32 4.21 8.61 -2.43
C ILE A 32 4.31 9.92 -1.67
N ASP A 33 3.20 10.36 -1.11
CA ASP A 33 3.17 11.52 -0.23
C ASP A 33 3.66 11.15 1.16
N LYS A 34 3.02 10.16 1.76
CA LYS A 34 3.40 9.71 3.11
C LYS A 34 2.91 8.30 3.38
N VAL A 35 3.51 7.67 4.37
CA VAL A 35 3.06 6.39 4.92
C VAL A 35 2.70 6.63 6.38
N VAL A 36 1.52 6.16 6.78
CA VAL A 36 1.04 6.29 8.15
C VAL A 36 0.76 4.90 8.70
N ILE A 37 1.32 4.60 9.86
CA ILE A 37 1.07 3.35 10.56
C ILE A 37 0.18 3.64 11.75
N VAL A 38 -0.98 2.97 11.79
CA VAL A 38 -1.85 2.99 12.97
C VAL A 38 -1.40 1.84 13.86
N ARG A 39 -0.75 2.19 14.96
CA ARG A 39 -0.18 1.20 15.86
C ARG A 39 -1.24 0.70 16.82
N LYS A 40 -1.36 -0.62 16.89
CA LYS A 40 -2.32 -1.28 17.78
C LYS A 40 -1.57 -1.84 18.97
N LYS A 41 -2.03 -1.44 20.15
CA LYS A 41 -1.44 -1.87 21.40
C LYS A 41 -1.71 -3.35 21.63
N ASN A 42 -0.66 -4.09 22.02
CA ASN A 42 -0.73 -5.51 22.35
C ASN A 42 -1.10 -6.43 21.17
N GLU A 43 -0.87 -5.98 19.94
CA GLU A 43 -1.11 -6.79 18.75
C GLU A 43 0.18 -6.99 17.96
N LYS A 44 0.25 -8.12 17.25
CA LYS A 44 1.39 -8.43 16.36
C LYS A 44 1.35 -7.62 15.07
N PHE A 45 0.16 -7.14 14.70
CA PHE A 45 -0.06 -6.46 13.44
C PHE A 45 -0.57 -5.06 13.66
N ASN A 46 -0.07 -4.15 12.84
CA ASN A 46 -0.58 -2.79 12.73
C ASN A 46 -1.34 -2.65 11.40
N ILE A 47 -1.99 -1.52 11.23
CA ILE A 47 -2.60 -1.14 9.96
C ILE A 47 -1.75 -0.03 9.37
N ALA A 48 -1.42 -0.12 8.08
CA ALA A 48 -0.65 0.90 7.42
C ALA A 48 -1.43 1.49 6.25
N PHE A 49 -1.21 2.78 6.02
CA PHE A 49 -1.81 3.51 4.90
C PHE A 49 -0.70 4.13 4.07
N VAL A 50 -0.79 3.98 2.75
CA VAL A 50 0.14 4.60 1.82
C VAL A 50 -0.65 5.65 1.03
N TYR A 51 -0.27 6.90 1.22
CA TYR A 51 -0.91 8.02 0.56
C TYR A 51 -0.08 8.47 -0.63
N TYR A 52 -0.73 8.59 -1.78
CA TYR A 52 -0.08 8.99 -3.03
C TYR A 52 -0.44 10.42 -3.41
N ARG A 53 0.56 11.18 -3.88
CA ARG A 53 0.35 12.46 -4.52
C ARG A 53 -0.17 12.29 -5.92
N LYS A 54 0.42 11.32 -6.63
CA LYS A 54 0.16 11.12 -8.03
C LYS A 54 0.48 9.66 -8.39
N TRP A 55 -0.38 9.05 -9.16
CA TRP A 55 -0.11 7.75 -9.75
C TRP A 55 0.55 7.95 -11.11
N TYR A 56 1.54 7.12 -11.40
CA TYR A 56 2.21 7.15 -12.68
C TYR A 56 1.35 6.51 -13.76
N ASP A 57 1.64 6.86 -15.02
CA ASP A 57 0.95 6.31 -16.16
C ASP A 57 1.85 5.23 -16.79
N ASN A 58 2.00 4.11 -16.09
CA ASN A 58 2.75 2.96 -16.55
C ASN A 58 1.92 1.70 -16.38
N GLU A 59 2.38 0.60 -16.95
CA GLU A 59 1.65 -0.65 -16.98
C GLU A 59 1.40 -1.19 -15.57
N ASN A 60 2.39 -1.15 -14.69
CA ASN A 60 2.23 -1.64 -13.31
C ASN A 60 1.18 -0.84 -12.56
N ALA A 61 1.22 0.48 -12.67
CA ALA A 61 0.24 1.35 -12.02
C ALA A 61 -1.15 1.11 -12.58
N GLN A 62 -1.28 0.97 -13.89
CA GLN A 62 -2.57 0.73 -14.53
C GLN A 62 -3.19 -0.59 -14.12
N ARG A 63 -2.37 -1.65 -14.01
CA ARG A 63 -2.84 -2.96 -13.52
C ARG A 63 -3.33 -2.88 -12.09
N ALA A 64 -2.59 -2.17 -11.24
CA ALA A 64 -2.98 -1.99 -9.85
C ALA A 64 -4.30 -1.24 -9.74
N ILE A 65 -4.44 -0.15 -10.48
CA ILE A 65 -5.67 0.65 -10.50
C ILE A 65 -6.86 -0.20 -10.96
N ALA A 66 -6.67 -0.99 -12.02
CA ALA A 66 -7.75 -1.84 -12.55
C ALA A 66 -8.27 -2.83 -11.50
N ARG A 67 -7.36 -3.44 -10.74
CA ARG A 67 -7.75 -4.36 -9.67
C ARG A 67 -8.49 -3.62 -8.56
N LEU A 68 -8.00 -2.46 -8.17
CA LEU A 68 -8.62 -1.65 -7.11
C LEU A 68 -10.02 -1.19 -7.53
N GLU A 69 -10.19 -0.80 -8.78
CA GLU A 69 -11.49 -0.38 -9.30
C GLU A 69 -12.51 -1.52 -9.34
N ASN A 70 -12.03 -2.75 -9.45
CA ASN A 70 -12.88 -3.93 -9.40
C ASN A 70 -13.03 -4.49 -7.98
N ASN A 71 -12.64 -3.73 -6.98
CA ASN A 71 -12.67 -4.13 -5.56
C ASN A 71 -11.88 -5.39 -5.28
N GLN A 72 -10.79 -5.59 -6.03
CA GLN A 72 -9.88 -6.71 -5.84
C GLN A 72 -8.68 -6.26 -5.04
N ASP A 73 -8.18 -7.14 -4.18
CA ASP A 73 -6.96 -6.88 -3.42
C ASP A 73 -5.75 -7.01 -4.32
N ILE A 74 -4.68 -6.30 -3.95
CA ILE A 74 -3.38 -6.43 -4.58
C ILE A 74 -2.47 -7.19 -3.62
N LYS A 75 -1.77 -8.19 -4.15
CA LYS A 75 -0.80 -8.96 -3.39
C LYS A 75 0.59 -8.36 -3.63
N ILE A 76 1.21 -7.84 -2.60
CA ILE A 76 2.54 -7.25 -2.67
C ILE A 76 3.51 -8.14 -1.90
N VAL A 77 4.39 -8.82 -2.63
CA VAL A 77 5.42 -9.68 -2.02
C VAL A 77 6.57 -8.79 -1.58
N TYR A 78 6.82 -8.71 -0.28
CA TYR A 78 7.92 -7.92 0.26
C TYR A 78 9.15 -8.77 0.59
N ASP A 79 8.94 -10.07 0.79
CA ASP A 79 10.03 -11.02 1.07
C ASP A 79 9.47 -12.44 0.89
N THR A 80 9.83 -13.11 -0.20
CA THR A 80 9.27 -14.41 -0.56
C THR A 80 9.38 -15.42 0.58
N PRO A 81 8.29 -16.12 1.00
CA PRO A 81 6.95 -16.12 0.42
C PRO A 81 5.98 -15.09 1.04
N TRP A 82 6.48 -14.18 1.87
CA TRP A 82 5.67 -13.24 2.63
C TRP A 82 5.13 -12.12 1.75
N PHE A 83 3.86 -11.77 1.96
CA PHE A 83 3.22 -10.71 1.18
C PHE A 83 2.22 -9.94 2.03
N TRP A 84 1.91 -8.74 1.56
CA TRP A 84 0.83 -7.93 2.09
C TRP A 84 -0.36 -8.00 1.15
N LYS A 85 -1.55 -8.14 1.73
CA LYS A 85 -2.80 -8.00 1.02
C LYS A 85 -3.22 -6.54 1.13
N VAL A 86 -3.24 -5.85 0.01
CA VAL A 86 -3.41 -4.40 -0.03
C VAL A 86 -4.74 -4.06 -0.67
N THR A 87 -5.48 -3.16 -0.04
CA THR A 87 -6.78 -2.70 -0.54
C THR A 87 -6.74 -1.20 -0.78
N LYS A 88 -7.70 -0.68 -1.52
CA LYS A 88 -7.84 0.77 -1.65
C LYS A 88 -8.52 1.32 -0.39
N THR A 89 -8.19 2.54 -0.02
CA THR A 89 -8.95 3.27 0.99
C THR A 89 -9.97 4.15 0.28
N ASN A 90 -11.10 4.34 0.92
CA ASN A 90 -12.07 5.30 0.41
C ASN A 90 -11.59 6.71 0.74
N PRO A 91 -11.55 7.61 -0.24
CA PRO A 91 -11.19 9.00 0.05
C PRO A 91 -12.26 9.61 0.96
N ARG A 92 -11.80 10.41 1.86
CA ARG A 92 -12.69 11.19 2.71
C ARG A 92 -12.42 12.66 2.53
#